data_e5b563d44d6028d81c81c43b137c29c1
#
_entry.id   e5b563d44d6028d81c81c43b137c29c1
#
_cell.length_a   1.000
_cell.length_b   1.000
_cell.length_c   1.000
_cell.angle_alpha   90.00
_cell.angle_beta   90.00
_cell.angle_gamma   90.00
#
_symmetry.space_group_name_H-M   'P 1'
#
loop_
_entity.id
_entity.type
_entity.pdbx_description
1 polymer ?
#
loop_
_entity_poly.entity_id
_entity_poly.type
_entity_poly.pdbx_seq_one_letter_code
_entity_poly.pdbx_strand_id
1 'polypeptide(L)'
;IALLAGSQATGALVHNAKRQSEVMLAHLCAENALVAVRLSRQMPAIGDSVQDCEQASERFDLTLVVRPTPNPSFRRVDAQVRSQSEPVLRLSTIVGRS
;
A
#
# COMPACT_ATOMS: atom_id res chain seq x y z
N ILE A 1 -35.96 -18.06 11.62
CA ILE A 1 -35.55 -17.56 10.30
C ILE A 1 -34.77 -16.25 10.46
N ALA A 2 -35.29 -15.30 11.24
CA ALA A 2 -34.57 -14.04 11.48
C ALA A 2 -33.24 -14.25 12.20
N LEU A 3 -33.18 -15.23 13.09
CA LEU A 3 -31.95 -15.55 13.82
C LEU A 3 -30.86 -16.10 12.88
N LEU A 4 -31.22 -16.94 11.93
CA LEU A 4 -30.28 -17.48 10.95
C LEU A 4 -29.73 -16.38 10.04
N ALA A 5 -30.59 -15.50 9.56
CA ALA A 5 -30.17 -14.38 8.72
C ALA A 5 -29.28 -13.43 9.49
N GLY A 6 -29.59 -13.16 10.76
CA GLY A 6 -28.74 -12.33 11.61
C GLY A 6 -27.36 -12.93 11.84
N SER A 7 -27.27 -14.23 12.04
CA SER A 7 -26.01 -14.94 12.25
C SER A 7 -25.13 -14.87 11.02
N GLN A 8 -25.68 -15.06 9.83
CA GLN A 8 -24.93 -14.97 8.58
C GLN A 8 -24.45 -13.54 8.34
N ALA A 9 -25.31 -12.55 8.58
CA ALA A 9 -24.93 -11.15 8.42
C ALA A 9 -23.78 -10.76 9.36
N THR A 10 -23.80 -11.25 10.60
CA THR A 10 -22.75 -10.98 11.57
C THR A 10 -21.41 -11.56 11.11
N GLY A 11 -21.40 -12.78 10.59
CA GLY A 11 -20.19 -13.40 10.08
C GLY A 11 -19.61 -12.65 8.91
N ALA A 12 -20.43 -12.19 7.97
CA ALA A 12 -19.99 -11.42 6.82
C ALA A 12 -19.43 -10.07 7.26
N LEU A 13 -20.03 -9.39 8.24
CA LEU A 13 -19.56 -8.11 8.75
C LEU A 13 -18.18 -8.23 9.39
N VAL A 14 -17.95 -9.27 10.16
CA VAL A 14 -16.66 -9.50 10.81
C VAL A 14 -15.58 -9.70 9.76
N HIS A 15 -15.84 -10.49 8.73
CA HIS A 15 -14.88 -10.74 7.65
C HIS A 15 -14.55 -9.46 6.90
N ASN A 16 -15.56 -8.65 6.59
CA ASN A 16 -15.34 -7.38 5.87
C ASN A 16 -14.59 -6.38 6.73
N ALA A 17 -14.85 -6.31 8.02
CA ALA A 17 -14.14 -5.42 8.92
C ALA A 17 -12.66 -5.75 8.99
N LYS A 18 -12.31 -7.04 9.03
CA LYS A 18 -10.92 -7.47 9.03
C LYS A 18 -10.21 -7.06 7.76
N ARG A 19 -10.86 -7.23 6.60
CA ARG A 19 -10.28 -6.84 5.32
C ARG A 19 -10.10 -5.34 5.22
N GLN A 20 -11.08 -4.55 5.72
CA GLN A 20 -10.96 -3.09 5.73
C GLN A 20 -9.80 -2.63 6.61
N SER A 21 -9.62 -3.26 7.75
CA SER A 21 -8.52 -2.95 8.64
C SER A 21 -7.18 -3.23 7.95
N GLU A 22 -7.07 -4.36 7.26
CA GLU A 22 -5.86 -4.74 6.54
C GLU A 22 -5.54 -3.73 5.44
N VAL A 23 -6.54 -3.32 4.66
CA VAL A 23 -6.36 -2.33 3.60
C VAL A 23 -5.93 -0.98 4.19
N MET A 24 -6.52 -0.58 5.30
CA MET A 24 -6.16 0.68 5.96
C MET A 24 -4.71 0.66 6.43
N LEU A 25 -4.25 -0.43 7.04
CA LEU A 25 -2.87 -0.55 7.48
C LEU A 25 -1.91 -0.57 6.29
N ALA A 26 -2.28 -1.26 5.22
CA ALA A 26 -1.49 -1.28 4.00
C ALA A 26 -1.40 0.11 3.38
N HIS A 27 -2.46 0.89 3.45
CA HIS A 27 -2.47 2.27 2.96
C HIS A 27 -1.48 3.13 3.73
N LEU A 28 -1.43 2.97 5.05
CA LEU A 28 -0.45 3.69 5.87
C LEU A 28 0.98 3.32 5.47
N CYS A 29 1.24 2.04 5.22
CA CYS A 29 2.55 1.60 4.77
C CYS A 29 2.93 2.27 3.44
N ALA A 30 2.02 2.27 2.48
CA ALA A 30 2.27 2.85 1.17
C ALA A 30 2.48 4.36 1.26
N GLU A 31 1.62 5.06 2.00
CA GLU A 31 1.76 6.51 2.17
C GLU A 31 3.06 6.90 2.84
N ASN A 32 3.44 6.19 3.90
CA ASN A 32 4.69 6.47 4.60
C ASN A 32 5.89 6.32 3.68
N ALA A 33 5.88 5.29 2.84
CA ALA A 33 6.97 5.06 1.89
C ALA A 33 7.03 6.17 0.84
N LEU A 34 5.89 6.59 0.29
CA LEU A 34 5.85 7.65 -0.71
C LEU A 34 6.23 9.00 -0.13
N VAL A 35 5.81 9.29 1.11
CA VAL A 35 6.19 10.51 1.81
C VAL A 35 7.71 10.53 2.03
N ALA A 36 8.29 9.39 2.42
CA ALA A 36 9.74 9.29 2.63
C ALA A 36 10.49 9.60 1.34
N VAL A 37 10.01 9.11 0.20
CA VAL A 37 10.63 9.41 -1.10
C VAL A 37 10.58 10.91 -1.39
N ARG A 38 9.44 11.56 -1.13
CA ARG A 38 9.31 13.01 -1.34
C ARG A 38 10.19 13.82 -0.40
N LEU A 39 10.26 13.41 0.86
CA LEU A 39 11.05 14.12 1.86
C LEU A 39 12.54 13.99 1.63
N SER A 40 12.98 12.94 0.95
CA SER A 40 14.40 12.76 0.63
C SER A 40 14.93 13.84 -0.32
N ARG A 41 14.06 14.50 -1.06
CA ARG A 41 14.38 15.53 -2.05
C ARG A 41 15.39 15.04 -3.11
N GLN A 42 15.46 13.74 -3.29
CA GLN A 42 16.29 13.12 -4.30
C GLN A 42 15.38 12.38 -5.27
N MET A 43 15.72 12.46 -6.56
CA MET A 43 14.98 11.71 -7.55
C MET A 43 15.29 10.23 -7.36
N PRO A 44 14.27 9.37 -7.14
CA PRO A 44 14.52 7.95 -6.92
C PRO A 44 15.09 7.29 -8.18
N ALA A 45 15.95 6.31 -7.98
CA ALA A 45 16.52 5.54 -9.09
C ALA A 45 15.44 4.66 -9.71
N ILE A 46 15.49 4.55 -11.05
CA ILE A 46 14.57 3.66 -11.76
C ILE A 46 14.87 2.21 -11.37
N GLY A 47 13.83 1.45 -11.11
CA GLY A 47 13.92 0.06 -10.70
C GLY A 47 12.96 -0.29 -9.60
N ASP A 48 13.05 -1.52 -9.14
CA ASP A 48 12.20 -2.04 -8.08
C ASP A 48 13.01 -2.23 -6.82
N SER A 49 12.43 -1.90 -5.68
CA SER A 49 13.03 -2.16 -4.37
C SER A 49 11.97 -2.72 -3.44
N VAL A 50 12.39 -3.64 -2.57
CA VAL A 50 11.49 -4.30 -1.63
C VAL A 50 11.90 -3.93 -0.22
N GLN A 51 10.91 -3.61 0.62
CA GLN A 51 11.15 -3.31 2.02
C GLN A 51 9.99 -3.87 2.85
N ASP A 52 10.26 -4.09 4.13
CA ASP A 52 9.24 -4.54 5.06
C ASP A 52 8.56 -3.34 5.68
N CYS A 53 7.27 -3.49 5.98
CA CYS A 53 6.51 -2.49 6.71
C CYS A 53 5.69 -3.18 7.79
N GLU A 54 5.75 -2.65 9.00
CA GLU A 54 4.97 -3.18 10.12
C GLU A 54 4.06 -2.09 10.65
N GLN A 55 2.77 -2.41 10.73
CA GLN A 55 1.76 -1.51 11.30
C GLN A 55 0.84 -2.31 12.20
N ALA A 56 0.66 -1.84 13.44
CA ALA A 56 -0.22 -2.49 14.42
C ALA A 56 0.08 -3.98 14.57
N SER A 57 1.36 -4.34 14.62
CA SER A 57 1.87 -5.71 14.74
C SER A 57 1.61 -6.58 13.51
N GLU A 58 1.08 -6.03 12.44
CA GLU A 58 0.94 -6.74 11.17
C GLU A 58 2.09 -6.38 10.23
N ARG A 59 2.64 -7.39 9.57
CA ARG A 59 3.77 -7.22 8.68
C ARG A 59 3.33 -7.28 7.22
N PHE A 60 3.79 -6.32 6.45
CA PHE A 60 3.50 -6.24 5.02
C PHE A 60 4.79 -6.19 4.23
N ASP A 61 4.74 -6.73 3.01
CA ASP A 61 5.82 -6.56 2.05
C ASP A 61 5.48 -5.38 1.15
N LEU A 62 6.40 -4.44 1.04
CA LEU A 62 6.21 -3.25 0.23
C LEU A 62 7.24 -3.24 -0.89
N THR A 63 6.76 -3.11 -2.12
CA THR A 63 7.62 -2.98 -3.30
C THR A 63 7.43 -1.58 -3.87
N LEU A 64 8.53 -0.84 -3.98
CA LEU A 64 8.54 0.44 -4.66
C LEU A 64 9.01 0.23 -6.08
N VAL A 65 8.16 0.60 -7.04
CA VAL A 65 8.46 0.46 -8.46
C VAL A 65 8.60 1.85 -9.05
N VAL A 66 9.81 2.20 -9.47
CA VAL A 66 10.11 3.51 -10.03
C VAL A 66 10.26 3.38 -11.53
N ARG A 67 9.48 4.18 -12.27
CA ARG A 67 9.49 4.16 -13.72
C ARG A 67 9.64 5.57 -14.29
N PRO A 68 10.24 5.72 -15.47
CA PRO A 68 10.35 7.03 -16.11
C PRO A 68 8.99 7.51 -16.59
N THR A 69 8.88 8.84 -16.74
CA THR A 69 7.71 9.46 -17.35
C THR A 69 8.15 10.13 -18.66
N PRO A 70 7.21 10.58 -19.50
CA PRO A 70 7.59 11.33 -20.71
C PRO A 70 8.41 12.57 -20.42
N ASN A 71 8.24 13.16 -19.23
CA ASN A 71 9.06 14.29 -18.80
C ASN A 71 10.22 13.78 -17.94
N PRO A 72 11.49 13.94 -18.36
CA PRO A 72 12.63 13.41 -17.61
C PRO A 72 12.83 14.04 -16.22
N SER A 73 12.14 15.15 -15.94
CA SER A 73 12.21 15.78 -14.62
C SER A 73 11.29 15.13 -13.61
N PHE A 74 10.46 14.16 -14.03
CA PHE A 74 9.52 13.48 -13.16
C PHE A 74 9.68 11.97 -13.26
N ARG A 75 9.36 11.29 -12.18
CA ARG A 75 9.30 9.83 -12.15
C ARG A 75 8.03 9.38 -11.47
N ARG A 76 7.50 8.29 -11.98
CA ARG A 76 6.33 7.64 -11.38
C ARG A 76 6.82 6.64 -10.34
N VAL A 77 6.28 6.72 -9.14
CA VAL A 77 6.60 5.79 -8.07
C VAL A 77 5.33 5.07 -7.65
N ASP A 78 5.32 3.76 -7.77
CA ASP A 78 4.22 2.91 -7.34
C ASP A 78 4.64 2.19 -6.06
N ALA A 79 3.79 2.26 -5.03
CA ALA A 79 3.98 1.50 -3.81
C ALA A 79 2.97 0.34 -3.83
N GLN A 80 3.47 -0.88 -3.95
CA GLN A 80 2.66 -2.09 -3.96
C GLN A 80 2.80 -2.79 -2.63
N VAL A 81 1.69 -2.96 -1.92
CA VAL A 81 1.69 -3.58 -0.61
C VAL A 81 1.08 -4.96 -0.70
N ARG A 82 1.77 -5.95 -0.17
CA ARG A 82 1.32 -7.34 -0.16
C ARG A 82 1.32 -7.87 1.26
N SER A 83 0.37 -8.76 1.54
CA SER A 83 0.31 -9.48 2.79
C SER A 83 0.33 -10.97 2.47
N GLN A 84 1.33 -11.70 2.97
CA GLN A 84 1.48 -13.13 2.73
C GLN A 84 1.44 -13.46 1.23
N SER A 85 2.16 -12.68 0.44
CA SER A 85 2.28 -12.82 -1.02
C SER A 85 1.02 -12.48 -1.80
N GLU A 86 -0.04 -12.01 -1.13
CA GLU A 86 -1.25 -11.55 -1.80
C GLU A 86 -1.27 -10.04 -1.90
N PRO A 87 -1.59 -9.46 -3.07
CA PRO A 87 -1.65 -8.00 -3.19
C PRO A 87 -2.83 -7.45 -2.39
N VAL A 88 -2.57 -6.37 -1.64
CA VAL A 88 -3.57 -5.72 -0.82
C VAL A 88 -3.91 -4.36 -1.38
N LEU A 89 -2.89 -3.57 -1.73
CA LEU A 89 -3.08 -2.18 -2.11
C LEU A 89 -1.95 -1.72 -3.03
N ARG A 90 -2.28 -0.78 -3.89
CA ARG A 90 -1.31 -0.13 -4.75
C ARG A 90 -1.60 1.37 -4.78
N LEU A 91 -0.61 2.18 -4.45
CA LEU A 91 -0.68 3.63 -4.56
C LEU A 91 0.40 4.11 -5.52
N SER A 92 0.07 5.13 -6.31
CA SER A 92 1.00 5.70 -7.25
C SER A 92 1.11 7.20 -7.04
N THR A 93 2.30 7.74 -7.26
CA THR A 93 2.53 9.18 -7.22
C THR A 93 3.58 9.57 -8.24
N ILE A 94 3.65 10.86 -8.52
CA ILE A 94 4.68 11.43 -9.38
C ILE A 94 5.62 12.23 -8.51
N VAL A 95 6.91 11.97 -8.65
CA VAL A 95 7.95 12.68 -7.90
C VAL A 95 8.79 13.48 -8.88
N GLY A 96 8.92 14.76 -8.59
CA GLY A 96 9.69 15.66 -9.42
C GLY A 96 11.05 15.96 -8.81
N ARG A 97 11.90 16.58 -9.60
CA ARG A 97 13.15 17.14 -9.13
C ARG A 97 12.84 18.32 -8.20
N SER A 98 13.41 18.31 -7.04
CA SER A 98 13.24 19.42 -6.11
C SER A 98 14.32 20.48 -6.32
#